data_2c395fbdf24a6d39819b8001d358b136
#
_entry.id   2c395fbdf24a6d39819b8001d358b136
#
_cell.length_a   1.000
_cell.length_b   1.000
_cell.length_c   1.000
_cell.angle_alpha   90.00
_cell.angle_beta   90.00
_cell.angle_gamma   90.00
#
_symmetry.space_group_name_H-M   'P 1'
#
loop_
_entity.id
_entity.type
_entity.pdbx_description
1 polymer ?
#
loop_
_entity_poly.entity_id
_entity_poly.type
_entity_poly.pdbx_seq_one_letter_code
_entity_poly.pdbx_strand_id
1 'polypeptide(L)'
;MIKPDPAGCTLTLRVHPGARRNAITGTHDGALKLSLTTPPTDGRANEALIAFLAELLKLPRARITLIQGQTSRTKIVRIIGLSTLEVESLVIPRATTLVRHAVLRMSRIHQ
;
A
#
# COMPACT_ATOMS: atom_id res chain seq x y z
N MET A 1 -7.11 6.64 -6.06
CA MET A 1 -6.19 5.66 -5.49
C MET A 1 -6.45 5.45 -4.00
N ILE A 2 -6.36 6.50 -3.21
CA ILE A 2 -6.67 6.44 -1.78
C ILE A 2 -7.90 7.30 -1.53
N LYS A 3 -8.92 6.70 -0.91
CA LYS A 3 -10.18 7.42 -0.64
C LYS A 3 -10.52 7.34 0.84
N PRO A 4 -11.10 8.41 1.42
CA PRO A 4 -11.52 8.36 2.83
C PRO A 4 -12.66 7.37 3.02
N ASP A 5 -12.71 6.75 4.20
CA ASP A 5 -13.71 5.77 4.61
C ASP A 5 -14.01 6.05 6.08
N PRO A 6 -15.23 5.79 6.56
CA PRO A 6 -15.57 6.06 7.97
C PRO A 6 -14.61 5.45 8.99
N ALA A 7 -14.04 4.29 8.68
CA ALA A 7 -13.12 3.60 9.59
C ALA A 7 -11.64 3.90 9.32
N GLY A 8 -11.34 4.65 8.24
CA GLY A 8 -9.97 4.94 7.85
C GLY A 8 -9.90 5.36 6.39
N CYS A 9 -9.47 4.45 5.52
CA CYS A 9 -9.43 4.73 4.08
C CYS A 9 -9.48 3.44 3.26
N THR A 10 -9.69 3.59 1.94
CA THR A 10 -9.58 2.49 0.99
C THR A 10 -8.44 2.79 0.04
N LEU A 11 -7.77 1.74 -0.42
CA LEU A 11 -6.62 1.83 -1.31
C LEU A 11 -6.84 0.92 -2.52
N THR A 12 -6.75 1.49 -3.72
CA THR A 12 -6.83 0.73 -4.97
C THR A 12 -5.43 0.33 -5.39
N LEU A 13 -5.23 -0.96 -5.62
CA LEU A 13 -3.94 -1.56 -5.94
C LEU A 13 -4.01 -2.35 -7.23
N ARG A 14 -2.93 -2.29 -8.00
CA ARG A 14 -2.72 -3.19 -9.12
C ARG A 14 -1.58 -4.12 -8.79
N VAL A 15 -1.89 -5.40 -8.63
CA VAL A 15 -0.95 -6.40 -8.15
C VAL A 15 -0.30 -7.14 -9.32
N HIS A 16 1.02 -7.24 -9.29
CA HIS A 16 1.80 -8.00 -10.26
C HIS A 16 2.47 -9.18 -9.53
N PRO A 17 1.89 -10.39 -9.64
CA PRO A 17 2.46 -11.56 -8.97
C PRO A 17 3.65 -12.13 -9.75
N GLY A 18 4.37 -13.05 -9.12
CA GLY A 18 5.51 -13.72 -9.76
C GLY A 18 6.73 -12.83 -9.94
N ALA A 19 6.84 -11.74 -9.21
CA ALA A 19 7.98 -10.84 -9.28
C ALA A 19 9.17 -11.37 -8.46
N ARG A 20 10.31 -10.73 -8.60
CA ARG A 20 11.52 -11.12 -7.85
C ARG A 20 11.47 -10.69 -6.39
N ARG A 21 10.70 -9.65 -6.08
CA ARG A 21 10.57 -9.17 -4.71
C ARG A 21 9.24 -8.45 -4.52
N ASN A 22 8.84 -8.33 -3.26
CA ASN A 22 7.66 -7.57 -2.88
C ASN A 22 8.05 -6.09 -2.84
N ALA A 23 7.37 -5.26 -3.62
CA ALA A 23 7.70 -3.84 -3.67
C ALA A 23 6.59 -3.03 -4.28
N ILE A 24 6.48 -1.78 -3.84
CA ILE A 24 5.65 -0.78 -4.52
C ILE A 24 6.50 -0.24 -5.67
N THR A 25 5.97 -0.32 -6.89
CA THR A 25 6.71 0.03 -8.09
C THR A 25 6.29 1.33 -8.74
N GLY A 26 5.16 1.90 -8.33
CA GLY A 26 4.69 3.17 -8.88
C GLY A 26 3.18 3.30 -8.82
N THR A 27 2.63 4.11 -9.71
CA THR A 27 1.19 4.29 -9.85
C THR A 27 0.81 4.17 -11.31
N HIS A 28 -0.43 3.73 -11.58
CA HIS A 28 -0.92 3.57 -12.94
C HIS A 28 -2.45 3.59 -12.93
N ASP A 29 -3.05 4.49 -13.72
CA ASP A 29 -4.51 4.59 -13.89
C ASP A 29 -5.28 4.62 -12.56
N GLY A 30 -4.82 5.45 -11.62
CA GLY A 30 -5.51 5.60 -10.35
C GLY A 30 -5.31 4.44 -9.38
N ALA A 31 -4.32 3.59 -9.62
CA ALA A 31 -4.00 2.48 -8.73
C ALA A 31 -2.53 2.51 -8.34
N LEU A 32 -2.24 2.06 -7.14
CA LEU A 32 -0.86 1.87 -6.68
C LEU A 32 -0.37 0.52 -7.20
N LYS A 33 0.74 0.53 -7.94
CA LYS A 33 1.31 -0.71 -8.48
C LYS A 33 2.16 -1.41 -7.42
N LEU A 34 1.92 -2.69 -7.27
CA LEU A 34 2.57 -3.52 -6.26
C LEU A 34 3.01 -4.84 -6.87
N SER A 35 4.29 -5.16 -6.71
CA SER A 35 4.84 -6.46 -7.11
C SER A 35 4.87 -7.39 -5.92
N LEU A 36 4.52 -8.66 -6.14
CA LEU A 36 4.58 -9.71 -5.13
C LEU A 36 5.33 -10.91 -5.69
N THR A 37 6.10 -11.56 -4.84
CA THR A 37 6.84 -12.79 -5.22
C THR A 37 5.93 -14.00 -5.33
N THR A 38 4.76 -13.95 -4.72
CA THR A 38 3.79 -15.04 -4.69
C THR A 38 3.34 -15.40 -6.10
N PRO A 39 3.24 -16.68 -6.45
CA PRO A 39 2.67 -17.10 -7.72
C PRO A 39 1.22 -16.64 -7.87
N PRO A 40 0.72 -16.43 -9.10
CA PRO A 40 -0.64 -15.94 -9.35
C PRO A 40 -1.67 -17.06 -9.21
N THR A 41 -1.73 -17.71 -8.03
CA THR A 41 -2.62 -18.84 -7.79
C THR A 41 -3.34 -18.73 -6.46
N ASP A 42 -4.63 -19.04 -6.47
CA ASP A 42 -5.45 -19.46 -5.32
C ASP A 42 -5.39 -18.63 -4.06
N GLY A 43 -5.63 -17.34 -4.15
CA GLY A 43 -5.77 -16.50 -2.97
C GLY A 43 -4.48 -16.25 -2.19
N ARG A 44 -3.38 -16.91 -2.50
CA ARG A 44 -2.09 -16.65 -1.84
C ARG A 44 -1.62 -15.23 -2.06
N ALA A 45 -1.88 -14.69 -3.25
CA ALA A 45 -1.55 -13.30 -3.55
C ALA A 45 -2.32 -12.35 -2.64
N ASN A 46 -3.56 -12.67 -2.29
CA ASN A 46 -4.37 -11.83 -1.39
C ASN A 46 -3.79 -11.82 0.03
N GLU A 47 -3.39 -12.99 0.53
CA GLU A 47 -2.74 -13.09 1.84
C GLU A 47 -1.40 -12.37 1.86
N ALA A 48 -0.60 -12.55 0.80
CA ALA A 48 0.69 -11.90 0.67
C ALA A 48 0.53 -10.37 0.59
N LEU A 49 -0.49 -9.89 -0.11
CA LEU A 49 -0.81 -8.47 -0.20
C LEU A 49 -1.12 -7.90 1.18
N ILE A 50 -2.00 -8.55 1.92
CA ILE A 50 -2.37 -8.10 3.27
C ILE A 50 -1.15 -8.11 4.19
N ALA A 51 -0.35 -9.16 4.15
CA ALA A 51 0.86 -9.26 4.95
C ALA A 51 1.86 -8.15 4.63
N PHE A 52 2.06 -7.87 3.34
CA PHE A 52 2.97 -6.81 2.90
C PHE A 52 2.49 -5.44 3.37
N LEU A 53 1.21 -5.14 3.19
CA LEU A 53 0.64 -3.86 3.62
C LEU A 53 0.68 -3.71 5.13
N ALA A 54 0.39 -4.77 5.88
CA ALA A 54 0.43 -4.74 7.34
C ALA A 54 1.83 -4.38 7.84
N GLU A 55 2.84 -4.98 7.25
CA GLU A 55 4.22 -4.68 7.58
C GLU A 55 4.61 -3.25 7.20
N LEU A 56 4.27 -2.83 5.98
CA LEU A 56 4.56 -1.49 5.49
C LEU A 56 3.89 -0.41 6.32
N LEU A 57 2.63 -0.61 6.68
CA LEU A 57 1.83 0.36 7.44
C LEU A 57 1.98 0.20 8.96
N LYS A 58 2.69 -0.83 9.40
CA LYS A 58 2.88 -1.16 10.81
C LYS A 58 1.55 -1.33 11.54
N LEU A 59 0.66 -2.08 10.91
CA LEU A 59 -0.66 -2.41 11.44
C LEU A 59 -0.84 -3.91 11.57
N PRO A 60 -1.69 -4.37 12.51
CA PRO A 60 -2.11 -5.76 12.52
C PRO A 60 -2.85 -6.11 11.23
N ARG A 61 -2.73 -7.34 10.74
CA ARG A 61 -3.43 -7.79 9.54
C ARG A 61 -4.94 -7.60 9.64
N ALA A 62 -5.50 -7.71 10.84
CA ALA A 62 -6.93 -7.53 11.08
C ALA A 62 -7.44 -6.13 10.71
N ARG A 63 -6.55 -5.15 10.59
CA ARG A 63 -6.89 -3.78 10.19
C ARG A 63 -6.95 -3.59 8.68
N ILE A 64 -6.62 -4.62 7.92
CA ILE A 64 -6.56 -4.54 6.46
C ILE A 64 -7.48 -5.62 5.89
N THR A 65 -8.49 -5.20 5.12
CA THR A 65 -9.49 -6.10 4.56
C THR A 65 -9.55 -5.92 3.04
N LEU A 66 -9.45 -7.03 2.32
CA LEU A 66 -9.68 -7.01 0.87
C LEU A 66 -11.18 -6.94 0.63
N ILE A 67 -11.66 -5.85 0.05
CA ILE A 67 -13.08 -5.64 -0.16
C ILE A 67 -13.53 -5.86 -1.60
N GLN A 68 -12.59 -5.86 -2.55
CA GLN A 68 -12.91 -6.07 -3.95
C GLN A 68 -11.70 -6.62 -4.70
N GLY A 69 -11.94 -7.44 -5.71
CA GLY A 69 -10.88 -7.94 -6.59
C GLY A 69 -10.20 -9.21 -6.10
N GLN A 70 -10.92 -10.11 -5.44
CA GLN A 70 -10.35 -11.36 -4.93
C GLN A 70 -9.67 -12.20 -6.00
N THR A 71 -10.20 -12.17 -7.23
CA THR A 71 -9.65 -12.92 -8.35
C THR A 71 -9.08 -12.02 -9.46
N SER A 72 -8.98 -10.73 -9.21
CA SER A 72 -8.51 -9.74 -10.16
C SER A 72 -7.13 -9.23 -9.78
N ARG A 73 -6.37 -8.71 -10.76
CA ARG A 73 -5.12 -8.01 -10.48
C ARG A 73 -5.36 -6.63 -9.87
N THR A 74 -6.53 -6.03 -10.15
CA THR A 74 -6.92 -4.78 -9.52
C THR A 74 -7.71 -5.11 -8.25
N LYS A 75 -7.22 -4.64 -7.12
CA LYS A 75 -7.78 -4.96 -5.81
C LYS A 75 -8.02 -3.68 -5.02
N ILE A 76 -9.04 -3.72 -4.18
CA ILE A 76 -9.31 -2.62 -3.26
C ILE A 76 -9.28 -3.18 -1.85
N VAL A 77 -8.49 -2.53 -0.99
CA VAL A 77 -8.42 -2.89 0.43
C VAL A 77 -8.93 -1.75 1.28
N ARG A 78 -9.54 -2.09 2.41
CA ARG A 78 -9.90 -1.13 3.45
C ARG A 78 -8.83 -1.18 4.53
N ILE A 79 -8.38 0.00 4.96
CA ILE A 79 -7.37 0.13 6.00
C ILE A 79 -8.01 0.88 7.15
N ILE A 80 -8.10 0.21 8.30
CA ILE A 80 -8.75 0.76 9.50
C ILE A 80 -7.71 1.42 10.39
N GLY A 81 -7.99 2.64 10.83
CA GLY A 81 -7.17 3.33 11.81
C GLY A 81 -6.10 4.26 11.26
N LEU A 82 -6.00 4.40 9.94
CA LEU A 82 -5.11 5.36 9.30
C LEU A 82 -5.90 6.26 8.35
N SER A 83 -5.54 7.54 8.31
CA SER A 83 -6.14 8.49 7.38
C SER A 83 -5.54 8.33 5.98
N THR A 84 -6.16 8.98 4.99
CA THR A 84 -5.64 9.01 3.62
C THR A 84 -4.23 9.59 3.57
N LEU A 85 -3.96 10.65 4.32
CA LEU A 85 -2.64 11.27 4.37
C LEU A 85 -1.59 10.37 4.99
N GLU A 86 -1.95 9.66 6.06
CA GLU A 86 -1.04 8.71 6.69
C GLU A 86 -0.67 7.56 5.77
N VAL A 87 -1.67 6.97 5.10
CA VAL A 87 -1.44 5.88 4.15
C VAL A 87 -0.61 6.39 2.97
N GLU A 88 -0.99 7.54 2.41
CA GLU A 88 -0.26 8.14 1.31
C GLU A 88 1.22 8.33 1.65
N SER A 89 1.50 8.81 2.87
CA SER A 89 2.87 9.05 3.30
C SER A 89 3.70 7.78 3.42
N LEU A 90 3.06 6.64 3.64
CA LEU A 90 3.74 5.36 3.82
C LEU A 90 3.88 4.55 2.53
N VAL A 91 3.02 4.80 1.54
CA VAL A 91 3.00 4.00 0.31
C VAL A 91 3.48 4.75 -0.94
N ILE A 92 3.65 6.06 -0.88
CA ILE A 92 4.09 6.84 -2.04
C ILE A 92 5.46 6.39 -2.52
N PRO A 93 5.67 6.31 -3.85
CA PRO A 93 6.94 5.86 -4.40
C PRO A 93 8.14 6.71 -4.00
N ARG A 94 9.28 6.10 -4.15
CA ARG A 94 10.61 6.54 -3.71
C ARG A 94 10.96 8.01 -3.88
N ALA A 95 10.61 8.62 -5.01
CA ALA A 95 10.95 10.02 -5.28
C ALA A 95 10.30 10.95 -4.26
N THR A 96 9.02 10.73 -3.95
CA THR A 96 8.30 11.50 -2.95
C THR A 96 8.86 11.26 -1.55
N THR A 97 9.26 10.02 -1.27
CA THR A 97 9.91 9.67 -0.01
C THR A 97 11.20 10.44 0.20
N LEU A 98 11.99 10.64 -0.85
CA LEU A 98 13.23 11.42 -0.76
C LEU A 98 12.95 12.88 -0.43
N VAL A 99 11.97 13.49 -1.07
CA VAL A 99 11.57 14.87 -0.80
C VAL A 99 11.14 15.02 0.66
N ARG A 100 10.30 14.11 1.13
CA ARG A 100 9.83 14.11 2.52
C ARG A 100 10.98 13.96 3.50
N HIS A 101 11.92 13.10 3.19
CA HIS A 101 13.08 12.88 4.03
C HIS A 101 13.93 14.14 4.16
N ALA A 102 14.10 14.89 3.07
CA ALA A 102 14.81 16.17 3.08
C ALA A 102 14.10 17.20 3.97
N VAL A 103 12.77 17.27 3.88
CA VAL A 103 11.97 18.17 4.71
C VAL A 103 12.14 17.84 6.19
N LEU A 104 12.11 16.56 6.54
CA LEU A 104 12.30 16.14 7.92
C LEU A 104 13.68 16.50 8.45
N ARG A 105 14.72 16.43 7.63
CA ARG A 105 16.06 16.86 8.02
C ARG A 105 16.10 18.35 8.32
N MET A 106 15.47 19.15 7.47
CA MET A 106 15.42 20.60 7.68
C MET A 106 14.71 20.93 8.98
N SER A 107 13.62 20.26 9.28
CA SER A 107 12.90 20.44 10.55
C SER A 107 13.79 20.13 11.75
N ARG A 108 14.59 19.10 11.70
CA ARG A 108 15.51 18.74 12.77
C ARG A 108 16.61 19.78 12.97
N ILE A 109 17.08 20.36 11.89
CA ILE A 109 18.12 21.39 11.96
C ILE A 109 17.61 22.63 12.70
N HIS A 110 16.33 22.94 12.57
CA HIS A 110 15.73 24.09 13.21
C HIS A 110 15.40 23.88 14.68
N GLN A 111 15.48 22.67 15.14
CA GLN A 111 15.28 22.34 16.56
C GLN A 111 16.58 22.33 17.31
#